data_b36761541597268834ce09ebc0668f62
#
_entry.id   b36761541597268834ce09ebc0668f62
#
_cell.length_a   1.000
_cell.length_b   1.000
_cell.length_c   1.000
_cell.angle_alpha   90.00
_cell.angle_beta   90.00
_cell.angle_gamma   90.00
#
_symmetry.space_group_name_H-M   'P 1'
#
loop_
_entity.id
_entity.type
_entity.pdbx_description
1 polymer ?
#
loop_
_entity_poly.entity_id
_entity_poly.type
_entity_poly.pdbx_seq_one_letter_code
_entity_poly.pdbx_strand_id
1 'polypeptide(L)'
;MCIRDRNIKGGTFTQDNFIVIKVDSGDLFLNGGTLNSANSYAIEDWHRATIKGGTVNGAVAAWTYNGGHNSDLTISGGTVNGDVYSVNYGNAENRAAKVSITGGTVIGELGTYTYSGGLNPIDDAAKAAIEVTGGTFKENPTKYVAENSAITKNSDGTFGVAKTYLAKVGETSYYTMDEAFHAAVASGETLYLLRDYTTGAEQNSGSKSFAIDLDGHTWTYTGTNTNCAAFQINYSDVTLTVKNGTVVSNSMVGLIPSAMGGTITYNNAGLVFENVTMTAKGHSGIETNGNNTNDAVTLKNSTLNVPNGFGIYFPSSGTLTINNSTINAKTMGVQVCSGSLSINEGSAITVTGDAVPKTENDGAIQDGAAISIVNRTGYKGLSDVTVTGGTFTAKAGNDAIKAYNWANNTETEFTAKDNVAVTGGTFSSQVPSEYVAADKRVRVDNANSYTIVTNGSITSGTYTEEPTVAPGYKAVQNTDGTWRVEKTSGGYYYY
;
A
#
# COMPACT_ATOMS: atom_id res chain seq x y z
N MET A 1 -40.67 33.13 19.29
CA MET A 1 -40.53 32.67 20.68
C MET A 1 -39.23 31.92 20.78
N CYS A 2 -38.19 32.52 21.34
CA CYS A 2 -36.90 31.87 21.56
C CYS A 2 -37.12 30.76 22.57
N ILE A 3 -37.06 29.51 22.14
CA ILE A 3 -37.37 28.35 22.97
C ILE A 3 -36.05 27.72 23.35
N ARG A 4 -35.74 27.82 24.65
CA ARG A 4 -34.74 26.93 25.27
C ARG A 4 -35.29 25.51 25.20
N ASP A 5 -34.45 24.55 25.12
CA ASP A 5 -34.60 23.12 25.03
C ASP A 5 -36.05 22.55 24.90
N ARG A 6 -36.29 21.81 23.84
CA ARG A 6 -37.57 21.13 23.58
C ARG A 6 -37.41 19.65 23.73
N ASN A 7 -38.29 19.02 24.48
CA ASN A 7 -38.38 17.61 24.65
C ASN A 7 -39.76 17.10 24.17
N ILE A 8 -39.78 16.44 23.00
CA ILE A 8 -40.97 15.83 22.41
C ILE A 8 -40.99 14.37 22.81
N LYS A 9 -42.00 13.97 23.61
CA LYS A 9 -42.16 12.59 24.09
C LYS A 9 -43.26 11.82 23.35
N GLY A 10 -44.10 12.50 22.58
CA GLY A 10 -45.21 11.90 21.85
C GLY A 10 -46.04 12.96 21.09
N GLY A 11 -47.14 12.55 20.48
CA GLY A 11 -48.01 13.37 19.64
C GLY A 11 -47.65 13.29 18.16
N THR A 12 -48.50 13.85 17.31
CA THR A 12 -48.28 13.93 15.85
C THR A 12 -48.25 15.39 15.44
N PHE A 13 -47.21 15.74 14.72
CA PHE A 13 -47.00 17.10 14.16
C PHE A 13 -46.92 16.97 12.65
N THR A 14 -47.79 17.68 11.93
CA THR A 14 -47.85 17.62 10.46
C THR A 14 -47.75 19.01 9.86
N GLN A 15 -46.90 19.12 8.83
CA GLN A 15 -46.77 20.36 8.03
C GLN A 15 -46.37 19.98 6.60
N ASP A 16 -47.26 20.19 5.64
CA ASP A 16 -47.06 19.66 4.29
C ASP A 16 -46.12 20.53 3.43
N ASN A 17 -46.13 21.85 3.61
CA ASN A 17 -45.44 22.78 2.72
C ASN A 17 -44.30 23.55 3.38
N PHE A 18 -44.07 23.36 4.67
CA PHE A 18 -43.06 24.04 5.44
C PHE A 18 -42.33 23.07 6.36
N ILE A 19 -41.29 23.55 7.00
CA ILE A 19 -40.53 22.80 8.00
C ILE A 19 -41.45 22.51 9.21
N VAL A 20 -41.45 21.25 9.67
CA VAL A 20 -42.24 20.88 10.86
C VAL A 20 -41.60 21.45 12.12
N ILE A 21 -40.30 21.25 12.30
CA ILE A 21 -39.51 21.76 13.42
C ILE A 21 -38.23 22.42 12.88
N LYS A 22 -38.08 23.71 13.13
CA LYS A 22 -36.83 24.41 12.90
C LYS A 22 -36.15 24.69 14.25
N VAL A 23 -34.85 24.37 14.33
CA VAL A 23 -34.04 24.58 15.52
C VAL A 23 -33.00 25.66 15.26
N ASP A 24 -33.33 26.91 15.49
CA ASP A 24 -32.41 28.04 15.29
C ASP A 24 -31.47 28.24 16.48
N SER A 25 -31.91 27.86 17.69
CA SER A 25 -31.12 27.91 18.94
C SER A 25 -31.74 27.00 20.01
N GLY A 26 -30.95 26.62 21.02
CA GLY A 26 -31.34 25.63 22.03
C GLY A 26 -31.28 24.20 21.50
N ASP A 27 -31.72 23.26 22.28
CA ASP A 27 -31.62 21.85 21.98
C ASP A 27 -33.01 21.23 21.71
N LEU A 28 -33.12 20.41 20.67
CA LEU A 28 -34.28 19.55 20.41
C LEU A 28 -33.98 18.13 20.82
N PHE A 29 -34.86 17.51 21.61
CA PHE A 29 -34.87 16.09 21.90
C PHE A 29 -36.17 15.46 21.45
N LEU A 30 -36.12 14.65 20.38
CA LEU A 30 -37.25 13.84 19.92
C LEU A 30 -37.13 12.44 20.54
N ASN A 31 -37.89 12.19 21.61
CA ASN A 31 -37.90 10.91 22.33
C ASN A 31 -39.06 9.99 21.90
N GLY A 32 -40.02 10.50 21.14
CA GLY A 32 -41.18 9.78 20.64
C GLY A 32 -42.14 10.69 19.88
N GLY A 33 -43.22 10.13 19.34
CA GLY A 33 -44.16 10.84 18.50
C GLY A 33 -43.89 10.71 17.02
N THR A 34 -44.68 11.41 16.20
CA THR A 34 -44.59 11.37 14.72
C THR A 34 -44.47 12.78 14.17
N LEU A 35 -43.48 12.99 13.31
CA LEU A 35 -43.31 14.22 12.52
C LEU A 35 -43.63 13.91 11.07
N ASN A 36 -44.51 14.65 10.42
CA ASN A 36 -44.86 14.46 9.02
C ASN A 36 -44.59 15.74 8.23
N SER A 37 -43.75 15.63 7.20
CA SER A 37 -43.47 16.66 6.22
C SER A 37 -43.49 16.05 4.81
N ALA A 38 -44.41 16.50 3.95
CA ALA A 38 -44.52 15.94 2.61
C ALA A 38 -43.53 16.62 1.61
N ASN A 39 -43.34 17.94 1.70
CA ASN A 39 -42.64 18.72 0.68
C ASN A 39 -41.48 19.56 1.24
N SER A 40 -41.11 19.38 2.52
CA SER A 40 -40.05 20.14 3.18
C SER A 40 -39.32 19.26 4.21
N TYR A 41 -38.55 19.88 5.09
CA TYR A 41 -37.86 19.16 6.16
C TYR A 41 -38.81 18.84 7.33
N ALA A 42 -38.73 17.66 7.87
CA ALA A 42 -39.35 17.32 9.15
C ALA A 42 -38.59 17.99 10.30
N ILE A 43 -37.21 17.97 10.20
CA ILE A 43 -36.35 18.72 11.14
C ILE A 43 -35.30 19.48 10.30
N GLU A 44 -35.22 20.80 10.50
CA GLU A 44 -34.14 21.63 10.01
C GLU A 44 -33.36 22.17 11.22
N ASP A 45 -32.18 21.61 11.45
CA ASP A 45 -31.37 21.90 12.63
C ASP A 45 -30.24 22.89 12.28
N TRP A 46 -30.26 24.08 12.91
CA TRP A 46 -29.22 25.09 12.83
C TRP A 46 -28.39 25.20 14.11
N HIS A 47 -28.65 24.34 15.11
CA HIS A 47 -27.90 24.33 16.36
C HIS A 47 -27.66 22.91 16.88
N ARG A 48 -28.62 22.32 17.62
CA ARG A 48 -28.51 20.94 18.08
C ARG A 48 -29.85 20.23 18.11
N ALA A 49 -29.93 19.07 17.49
CA ALA A 49 -31.09 18.20 17.54
C ALA A 49 -30.67 16.74 17.81
N THR A 50 -31.45 16.05 18.63
CA THR A 50 -31.23 14.64 18.90
C THR A 50 -32.54 13.85 18.72
N ILE A 51 -32.51 12.85 17.83
CA ILE A 51 -33.58 11.91 17.60
C ILE A 51 -33.22 10.62 18.36
N LYS A 52 -33.96 10.34 19.45
CA LYS A 52 -33.79 9.14 20.28
C LYS A 52 -34.89 8.12 20.07
N GLY A 53 -36.01 8.51 19.46
CA GLY A 53 -37.18 7.67 19.23
C GLY A 53 -38.22 8.38 18.39
N GLY A 54 -39.36 7.70 18.13
CA GLY A 54 -40.44 8.21 17.28
C GLY A 54 -40.25 7.91 15.81
N THR A 55 -41.16 8.47 14.97
CA THR A 55 -41.16 8.31 13.51
C THR A 55 -41.08 9.68 12.84
N VAL A 56 -40.15 9.83 11.93
CA VAL A 56 -39.94 11.05 11.16
C VAL A 56 -40.20 10.77 9.69
N ASN A 57 -41.35 11.22 9.19
CA ASN A 57 -41.75 11.11 7.79
C ASN A 57 -41.38 12.41 7.06
N GLY A 58 -40.20 12.46 6.47
CA GLY A 58 -39.64 13.61 5.79
C GLY A 58 -38.13 13.75 6.04
N ALA A 59 -37.49 14.60 5.28
CA ALA A 59 -36.05 14.83 5.40
C ALA A 59 -35.67 15.48 6.73
N VAL A 60 -34.48 15.15 7.23
CA VAL A 60 -33.86 15.82 8.38
C VAL A 60 -32.48 16.35 7.98
N ALA A 61 -32.14 17.55 8.42
CA ALA A 61 -30.88 18.14 8.00
C ALA A 61 -30.24 18.99 9.11
N ALA A 62 -28.92 18.82 9.25
CA ALA A 62 -28.06 19.77 9.95
C ALA A 62 -27.64 20.87 8.98
N TRP A 63 -27.82 22.13 9.36
CA TRP A 63 -27.50 23.31 8.56
C TRP A 63 -26.55 24.24 9.29
N THR A 64 -25.56 24.78 8.61
CA THR A 64 -24.71 25.85 9.13
C THR A 64 -24.55 26.97 8.11
N TYR A 65 -24.28 28.22 8.57
CA TYR A 65 -23.99 29.37 7.71
C TYR A 65 -22.93 30.27 8.32
N ASN A 66 -22.36 31.15 7.52
CA ASN A 66 -21.34 32.09 7.97
C ASN A 66 -21.93 33.10 8.99
N GLY A 67 -21.38 33.12 10.21
CA GLY A 67 -21.89 33.92 11.33
C GLY A 67 -22.94 33.20 12.21
N GLY A 68 -23.38 31.99 11.84
CA GLY A 68 -24.23 31.14 12.65
C GLY A 68 -23.47 30.29 13.65
N HIS A 69 -24.13 29.22 14.13
CA HIS A 69 -23.54 28.17 14.97
C HIS A 69 -23.06 27.00 14.13
N ASN A 70 -22.20 26.13 14.69
CA ASN A 70 -22.09 24.77 14.22
C ASN A 70 -23.42 24.06 14.50
N SER A 71 -23.84 23.18 13.59
CA SER A 71 -25.03 22.38 13.76
C SER A 71 -24.67 20.93 14.02
N ASP A 72 -25.25 20.32 15.04
CA ASP A 72 -25.01 18.94 15.47
C ASP A 72 -26.33 18.17 15.56
N LEU A 73 -26.68 17.43 14.51
CA LEU A 73 -27.82 16.52 14.47
C LEU A 73 -27.37 15.10 14.86
N THR A 74 -27.94 14.55 15.94
CA THR A 74 -27.67 13.18 16.36
C THR A 74 -28.90 12.29 16.16
N ILE A 75 -28.74 11.14 15.53
CA ILE A 75 -29.75 10.09 15.42
C ILE A 75 -29.23 8.88 16.22
N SER A 76 -29.85 8.61 17.37
CA SER A 76 -29.49 7.48 18.23
C SER A 76 -30.60 6.44 18.38
N GLY A 77 -31.77 6.68 17.77
CA GLY A 77 -32.93 5.79 17.78
C GLY A 77 -34.06 6.33 16.93
N GLY A 78 -35.20 5.61 16.94
CA GLY A 78 -36.37 5.96 16.12
C GLY A 78 -36.21 5.56 14.64
N THR A 79 -37.15 6.01 13.81
CA THR A 79 -37.18 5.75 12.36
C THR A 79 -37.26 7.06 11.60
N VAL A 80 -36.34 7.28 10.65
CA VAL A 80 -36.35 8.37 9.70
C VAL A 80 -36.69 7.79 8.33
N ASN A 81 -37.89 8.08 7.82
CA ASN A 81 -38.38 7.64 6.52
C ASN A 81 -38.00 8.58 5.37
N GLY A 82 -37.24 9.62 5.63
CA GLY A 82 -36.72 10.58 4.66
C GLY A 82 -35.20 10.59 4.63
N ASP A 83 -34.66 11.47 3.79
CA ASP A 83 -33.23 11.65 3.64
C ASP A 83 -32.60 12.36 4.84
N VAL A 84 -31.30 12.13 5.04
CA VAL A 84 -30.52 12.75 6.11
C VAL A 84 -29.38 13.56 5.51
N TYR A 85 -29.37 14.86 5.74
CA TYR A 85 -28.43 15.77 5.13
C TYR A 85 -27.56 16.51 6.15
N SER A 86 -26.32 16.77 5.75
CA SER A 86 -25.43 17.75 6.37
C SER A 86 -25.17 18.85 5.33
N VAL A 87 -25.50 20.12 5.64
CA VAL A 87 -25.52 21.21 4.67
C VAL A 87 -24.77 22.44 5.17
N ASN A 88 -23.75 22.85 4.42
CA ASN A 88 -23.06 24.10 4.62
C ASN A 88 -23.65 25.19 3.71
N TYR A 89 -24.33 26.16 4.27
CA TYR A 89 -24.97 27.25 3.52
C TYR A 89 -23.98 28.39 3.22
N GLY A 90 -23.90 28.79 1.96
CA GLY A 90 -23.07 29.90 1.54
C GLY A 90 -21.58 29.67 1.68
N ASN A 91 -21.11 28.38 1.71
CA ASN A 91 -19.71 28.02 1.83
C ASN A 91 -19.02 28.62 3.07
N ALA A 92 -19.67 28.51 4.25
CA ALA A 92 -19.12 29.00 5.51
C ALA A 92 -17.79 28.30 5.84
N GLU A 93 -16.70 29.06 5.98
CA GLU A 93 -15.33 28.49 6.16
C GLU A 93 -15.02 28.10 7.60
N ASN A 94 -15.64 28.75 8.58
CA ASN A 94 -15.35 28.55 10.00
C ASN A 94 -16.48 27.86 10.76
N ARG A 95 -17.35 27.14 10.06
CA ARG A 95 -18.51 26.47 10.63
C ARG A 95 -18.73 25.14 9.93
N ALA A 96 -19.15 24.16 10.71
CA ALA A 96 -19.45 22.82 10.23
C ALA A 96 -20.89 22.43 10.56
N ALA A 97 -21.57 21.81 9.59
CA ALA A 97 -22.76 21.01 9.84
C ALA A 97 -22.33 19.58 10.08
N LYS A 98 -22.79 18.96 11.15
CA LYS A 98 -22.45 17.58 11.50
C LYS A 98 -23.70 16.75 11.77
N VAL A 99 -23.72 15.53 11.19
CA VAL A 99 -24.71 14.51 11.50
C VAL A 99 -24.00 13.30 12.09
N SER A 100 -24.44 12.86 13.28
CA SER A 100 -23.92 11.66 13.94
C SER A 100 -25.03 10.61 14.05
N ILE A 101 -24.86 9.44 13.41
CA ILE A 101 -25.84 8.35 13.47
C ILE A 101 -25.23 7.21 14.29
N THR A 102 -25.77 7.02 15.50
CA THR A 102 -25.29 5.99 16.45
C THR A 102 -26.28 4.86 16.64
N GLY A 103 -27.48 4.95 16.02
CA GLY A 103 -28.56 3.98 16.12
C GLY A 103 -29.80 4.41 15.33
N GLY A 104 -30.91 3.69 15.49
CA GLY A 104 -32.14 3.94 14.77
C GLY A 104 -32.17 3.35 13.36
N THR A 105 -33.22 3.65 12.61
CA THR A 105 -33.42 3.19 11.22
C THR A 105 -33.54 4.38 10.29
N VAL A 106 -32.77 4.41 9.20
CA VAL A 106 -32.83 5.41 8.14
C VAL A 106 -33.22 4.73 6.82
N ILE A 107 -34.30 5.22 6.22
CA ILE A 107 -34.84 4.66 4.96
C ILE A 107 -34.37 5.47 3.75
N GLY A 108 -34.19 6.79 3.91
CA GLY A 108 -33.72 7.67 2.85
C GLY A 108 -32.20 7.64 2.67
N GLU A 109 -31.72 8.47 1.77
CA GLU A 109 -30.31 8.63 1.43
C GLU A 109 -29.57 9.52 2.46
N LEU A 110 -28.26 9.31 2.57
CA LEU A 110 -27.36 10.19 3.32
C LEU A 110 -26.63 11.11 2.35
N GLY A 111 -26.49 12.42 2.68
CA GLY A 111 -25.81 13.34 1.79
C GLY A 111 -25.13 14.52 2.49
N THR A 112 -23.96 14.90 1.99
CA THR A 112 -23.21 16.10 2.41
C THR A 112 -23.22 17.12 1.30
N TYR A 113 -23.61 18.38 1.60
CA TYR A 113 -23.86 19.42 0.60
C TYR A 113 -23.36 20.80 1.03
N THR A 114 -23.06 21.64 0.01
CA THR A 114 -23.13 23.08 0.14
C THR A 114 -24.42 23.56 -0.48
N TYR A 115 -24.96 24.68 0.03
CA TYR A 115 -26.13 25.32 -0.55
C TYR A 115 -25.77 26.68 -1.13
N SER A 116 -26.01 26.84 -2.45
CA SER A 116 -25.85 28.09 -3.18
C SER A 116 -26.95 28.15 -4.27
N GLY A 117 -28.19 28.45 -3.84
CA GLY A 117 -29.35 28.37 -4.73
C GLY A 117 -29.85 26.95 -5.05
N GLY A 118 -29.21 25.93 -4.50
CA GLY A 118 -29.52 24.51 -4.59
C GLY A 118 -28.49 23.67 -3.81
N LEU A 119 -28.82 22.40 -3.54
CA LEU A 119 -27.92 21.45 -2.88
C LEU A 119 -26.86 20.96 -3.87
N ASN A 120 -25.60 21.27 -3.61
CA ASN A 120 -24.47 20.81 -4.39
C ASN A 120 -23.62 19.84 -3.53
N PRO A 121 -23.41 18.59 -3.98
CA PRO A 121 -22.61 17.62 -3.21
C PRO A 121 -21.23 18.15 -2.88
N ILE A 122 -20.77 17.90 -1.65
CA ILE A 122 -19.43 18.27 -1.16
C ILE A 122 -18.78 17.09 -0.43
N ASP A 123 -17.46 16.99 -0.55
CA ASP A 123 -16.65 15.99 0.13
C ASP A 123 -15.60 16.67 1.03
N ASP A 124 -16.02 17.69 1.76
CA ASP A 124 -15.22 18.46 2.72
C ASP A 124 -15.84 18.32 4.12
N ALA A 125 -15.30 17.38 4.92
CA ALA A 125 -15.79 17.09 6.26
C ALA A 125 -15.61 18.25 7.25
N ALA A 126 -14.76 19.24 6.95
CA ALA A 126 -14.63 20.46 7.77
C ALA A 126 -15.83 21.38 7.63
N LYS A 127 -16.62 21.23 6.55
CA LYS A 127 -17.79 22.05 6.24
C LYS A 127 -19.11 21.30 6.46
N ALA A 128 -19.20 20.06 5.97
CA ALA A 128 -20.38 19.22 6.12
C ALA A 128 -19.95 17.76 6.30
N ALA A 129 -20.36 17.12 7.39
CA ALA A 129 -19.96 15.77 7.74
C ALA A 129 -21.15 14.90 8.17
N ILE A 130 -21.13 13.63 7.77
CA ILE A 130 -21.97 12.57 8.34
C ILE A 130 -21.05 11.48 8.85
N GLU A 131 -21.28 11.03 10.09
CA GLU A 131 -20.56 9.94 10.70
C GLU A 131 -21.54 8.87 11.20
N VAL A 132 -21.35 7.63 10.76
CA VAL A 132 -22.23 6.51 11.11
C VAL A 132 -21.44 5.49 11.95
N THR A 133 -21.87 5.29 13.20
CA THR A 133 -21.28 4.30 14.12
C THR A 133 -22.27 3.21 14.53
N GLY A 134 -23.53 3.32 14.10
CA GLY A 134 -24.59 2.35 14.41
C GLY A 134 -25.87 2.64 13.65
N GLY A 135 -26.81 1.70 13.71
CA GLY A 135 -28.13 1.85 13.07
C GLY A 135 -28.37 0.88 11.91
N THR A 136 -29.58 0.96 11.34
CA THR A 136 -30.02 0.18 10.18
C THR A 136 -30.40 1.10 9.04
N PHE A 137 -29.94 0.78 7.83
CA PHE A 137 -30.08 1.63 6.65
C PHE A 137 -30.70 0.82 5.52
N LYS A 138 -31.60 1.42 4.75
CA LYS A 138 -32.09 0.84 3.52
C LYS A 138 -31.08 0.98 2.40
N GLU A 139 -30.47 2.16 2.27
CA GLU A 139 -29.41 2.43 1.32
C GLU A 139 -28.04 2.16 1.95
N ASN A 140 -27.03 1.81 1.13
CA ASN A 140 -25.71 1.45 1.63
C ASN A 140 -24.94 2.68 2.18
N PRO A 141 -24.68 2.77 3.51
CA PRO A 141 -24.05 3.93 4.13
C PRO A 141 -22.51 3.92 4.07
N THR A 142 -21.87 3.05 3.29
CA THR A 142 -20.40 2.81 3.31
C THR A 142 -19.57 4.08 3.32
N LYS A 143 -19.97 5.11 2.55
CA LYS A 143 -19.24 6.40 2.46
C LYS A 143 -19.10 7.11 3.82
N TYR A 144 -20.03 6.88 4.74
CA TYR A 144 -20.17 7.64 6.00
C TYR A 144 -19.86 6.80 7.25
N VAL A 145 -19.54 5.51 7.08
CA VAL A 145 -19.26 4.64 8.23
C VAL A 145 -17.91 4.98 8.83
N ALA A 146 -17.92 5.21 10.15
CA ALA A 146 -16.71 5.51 10.90
C ALA A 146 -15.72 4.34 10.92
N GLU A 147 -14.43 4.64 11.05
CA GLU A 147 -13.36 3.65 11.11
C GLU A 147 -13.60 2.56 12.18
N ASN A 148 -14.19 2.94 13.30
CA ASN A 148 -14.48 2.04 14.43
C ASN A 148 -15.77 1.23 14.26
N SER A 149 -16.30 1.13 13.04
CA SER A 149 -17.58 0.47 12.78
C SER A 149 -17.52 -0.40 11.52
N ALA A 150 -18.36 -1.41 11.46
CA ALA A 150 -18.48 -2.29 10.30
C ALA A 150 -19.93 -2.38 9.82
N ILE A 151 -20.08 -2.64 8.51
CA ILE A 151 -21.37 -2.85 7.85
C ILE A 151 -21.62 -4.36 7.71
N THR A 152 -22.85 -4.75 7.99
CA THR A 152 -23.36 -6.08 7.68
C THR A 152 -24.60 -5.95 6.81
N LYS A 153 -24.63 -6.61 5.67
CA LYS A 153 -25.85 -6.71 4.85
C LYS A 153 -26.78 -7.74 5.48
N ASN A 154 -27.97 -7.30 5.88
CA ASN A 154 -28.99 -8.13 6.51
C ASN A 154 -29.73 -8.99 5.46
N SER A 155 -30.42 -10.05 5.91
CA SER A 155 -31.18 -10.94 5.05
C SER A 155 -32.38 -10.26 4.39
N ASP A 156 -32.89 -9.18 4.94
CA ASP A 156 -33.96 -8.34 4.40
C ASP A 156 -33.49 -7.30 3.38
N GLY A 157 -32.19 -7.30 3.07
CA GLY A 157 -31.56 -6.39 2.11
C GLY A 157 -31.12 -5.05 2.71
N THR A 158 -31.40 -4.77 3.97
CA THR A 158 -30.92 -3.59 4.69
C THR A 158 -29.46 -3.73 5.10
N PHE A 159 -28.85 -2.64 5.58
CA PHE A 159 -27.48 -2.59 6.05
C PHE A 159 -27.45 -2.22 7.54
N GLY A 160 -26.97 -3.14 8.37
CA GLY A 160 -26.70 -2.87 9.78
C GLY A 160 -25.30 -2.30 9.96
N VAL A 161 -25.16 -1.26 10.79
CA VAL A 161 -23.87 -0.72 11.20
C VAL A 161 -23.71 -0.87 12.71
N ALA A 162 -22.55 -1.37 13.15
CA ALA A 162 -22.24 -1.51 14.56
C ALA A 162 -20.75 -1.27 14.80
N LYS A 163 -20.40 -0.75 15.99
CA LYS A 163 -19.01 -0.65 16.41
C LYS A 163 -18.37 -2.03 16.46
N THR A 164 -17.18 -2.13 15.91
CA THR A 164 -16.38 -3.35 15.94
C THR A 164 -14.91 -3.00 16.16
N TYR A 165 -14.19 -3.89 16.80
CA TYR A 165 -12.75 -3.72 16.96
C TYR A 165 -12.06 -3.80 15.61
N LEU A 166 -11.08 -2.92 15.42
CA LEU A 166 -10.26 -2.85 14.21
C LEU A 166 -8.99 -3.68 14.34
N ALA A 167 -8.38 -3.61 15.51
CA ALA A 167 -7.10 -4.28 15.77
C ALA A 167 -7.00 -4.72 17.22
N LYS A 168 -6.02 -5.58 17.52
CA LYS A 168 -5.61 -5.93 18.89
C LYS A 168 -4.09 -5.85 19.05
N VAL A 169 -3.64 -5.54 20.27
CA VAL A 169 -2.24 -5.61 20.70
C VAL A 169 -2.20 -6.34 22.04
N GLY A 170 -1.45 -7.43 22.12
CA GLY A 170 -1.56 -8.36 23.23
C GLY A 170 -2.99 -8.87 23.38
N GLU A 171 -3.55 -8.75 24.59
CA GLU A 171 -4.94 -9.15 24.89
C GLU A 171 -5.96 -8.00 24.74
N THR A 172 -5.51 -6.78 24.40
CA THR A 172 -6.38 -5.60 24.31
C THR A 172 -6.81 -5.34 22.88
N SER A 173 -8.12 -5.18 22.66
CA SER A 173 -8.71 -4.82 21.37
C SER A 173 -9.03 -3.33 21.29
N TYR A 174 -8.81 -2.73 20.13
CA TYR A 174 -8.94 -1.31 19.85
C TYR A 174 -9.94 -1.06 18.73
N TYR A 175 -10.69 0.04 18.84
CA TYR A 175 -11.64 0.44 17.82
C TYR A 175 -11.01 1.25 16.68
N THR A 176 -9.87 1.90 16.94
CA THR A 176 -9.17 2.74 15.98
C THR A 176 -7.73 2.27 15.77
N MET A 177 -7.17 2.57 14.59
CA MET A 177 -5.79 2.25 14.28
C MET A 177 -4.81 3.08 15.13
N ASP A 178 -5.14 4.34 15.38
CA ASP A 178 -4.29 5.23 16.17
C ASP A 178 -4.05 4.70 17.59
N GLU A 179 -5.11 4.25 18.29
CA GLU A 179 -5.00 3.65 19.61
C GLU A 179 -4.17 2.35 19.59
N ALA A 180 -4.46 1.46 18.63
CA ALA A 180 -3.75 0.19 18.49
C ALA A 180 -2.26 0.41 18.17
N PHE A 181 -1.98 1.35 17.28
CA PHE A 181 -0.61 1.67 16.87
C PHE A 181 0.21 2.25 18.03
N HIS A 182 -0.34 3.20 18.79
CA HIS A 182 0.31 3.74 19.97
C HIS A 182 0.61 2.65 21.02
N ALA A 183 -0.31 1.70 21.20
CA ALA A 183 -0.10 0.58 22.11
C ALA A 183 1.01 -0.36 21.62
N ALA A 184 1.06 -0.68 20.32
CA ALA A 184 2.10 -1.52 19.72
C ALA A 184 3.48 -0.86 19.83
N VAL A 185 3.58 0.44 19.52
CA VAL A 185 4.83 1.21 19.67
C VAL A 185 5.27 1.26 21.13
N ALA A 186 4.36 1.45 22.08
CA ALA A 186 4.69 1.53 23.51
C ALA A 186 5.21 0.19 24.05
N SER A 187 4.55 -0.92 23.71
CA SER A 187 4.88 -2.27 24.21
C SER A 187 5.97 -2.98 23.38
N GLY A 188 6.03 -2.75 22.07
CA GLY A 188 6.81 -3.56 21.11
C GLY A 188 6.09 -4.86 20.72
N GLU A 189 4.83 -5.05 21.13
CA GLU A 189 4.04 -6.23 20.80
C GLU A 189 3.45 -6.13 19.39
N THR A 190 3.07 -7.28 18.83
CA THR A 190 2.44 -7.36 17.52
C THR A 190 1.04 -6.75 17.54
N LEU A 191 0.78 -5.88 16.56
CA LEU A 191 -0.55 -5.40 16.21
C LEU A 191 -1.18 -6.40 15.23
N TYR A 192 -2.35 -6.93 15.55
CA TYR A 192 -3.13 -7.81 14.67
C TYR A 192 -4.32 -7.05 14.12
N LEU A 193 -4.52 -7.08 12.78
CA LEU A 193 -5.80 -6.64 12.21
C LEU A 193 -6.90 -7.65 12.55
N LEU A 194 -8.10 -7.15 12.80
CA LEU A 194 -9.29 -7.95 13.04
C LEU A 194 -10.31 -7.81 11.89
N ARG A 195 -10.06 -6.95 10.93
CA ARG A 195 -10.82 -6.71 9.69
C ARG A 195 -10.01 -5.87 8.72
N ASP A 196 -10.47 -5.75 7.49
CA ASP A 196 -9.86 -4.88 6.49
C ASP A 196 -9.80 -3.43 6.98
N TYR A 197 -8.70 -2.76 6.63
CA TYR A 197 -8.45 -1.37 7.00
C TYR A 197 -8.12 -0.52 5.77
N THR A 198 -8.74 0.66 5.70
CA THR A 198 -8.50 1.64 4.63
C THR A 198 -8.16 2.99 5.25
N THR A 199 -7.08 3.60 4.78
CA THR A 199 -6.61 4.91 5.26
C THR A 199 -6.07 5.76 4.12
N GLY A 200 -6.20 7.08 4.23
CA GLY A 200 -5.53 8.06 3.37
C GLY A 200 -4.21 8.57 3.95
N ALA A 201 -3.91 8.23 5.20
CA ALA A 201 -2.67 8.61 5.86
C ALA A 201 -1.63 7.47 5.79
N GLU A 202 -0.37 7.83 5.58
CA GLU A 202 0.75 6.89 5.71
C GLU A 202 0.90 6.39 7.15
N GLN A 203 1.26 5.13 7.29
CA GLN A 203 1.61 4.56 8.59
C GLN A 203 3.10 4.76 8.85
N ASN A 204 3.43 5.77 9.62
CA ASN A 204 4.80 6.01 10.06
C ASN A 204 5.19 5.01 11.17
N SER A 205 6.42 4.51 11.14
CA SER A 205 6.93 3.68 12.24
C SER A 205 6.97 4.48 13.54
N GLY A 206 6.76 3.82 14.65
CA GLY A 206 7.05 4.42 15.94
C GLY A 206 8.53 4.32 16.29
N SER A 207 8.87 4.77 17.49
CA SER A 207 10.23 4.76 18.03
C SER A 207 10.73 3.39 18.53
N LYS A 208 9.94 2.32 18.35
CA LYS A 208 10.30 0.94 18.66
C LYS A 208 9.95 0.00 17.53
N SER A 209 10.70 -1.07 17.41
CA SER A 209 10.40 -2.15 16.49
C SER A 209 9.19 -2.95 16.95
N PHE A 210 8.29 -3.26 16.02
CA PHE A 210 7.14 -4.14 16.26
C PHE A 210 6.68 -4.75 14.93
N ALA A 211 5.66 -5.62 14.98
CA ALA A 211 5.07 -6.20 13.79
C ALA A 211 3.59 -5.82 13.64
N ILE A 212 3.15 -5.67 12.40
CA ILE A 212 1.74 -5.61 12.00
C ILE A 212 1.42 -6.94 11.34
N ASP A 213 0.60 -7.75 11.98
CA ASP A 213 0.06 -8.98 11.41
C ASP A 213 -1.31 -8.67 10.81
N LEU A 214 -1.40 -8.79 9.50
CA LEU A 214 -2.64 -8.53 8.78
C LEU A 214 -3.68 -9.64 8.98
N ASP A 215 -3.27 -10.79 9.51
CA ASP A 215 -4.13 -11.96 9.83
C ASP A 215 -5.10 -12.34 8.69
N GLY A 216 -4.62 -12.28 7.45
CA GLY A 216 -5.38 -12.53 6.23
C GLY A 216 -6.16 -11.33 5.69
N HIS A 217 -6.21 -10.22 6.42
CA HIS A 217 -6.92 -9.01 6.03
C HIS A 217 -6.14 -8.14 5.05
N THR A 218 -6.84 -7.13 4.51
CA THR A 218 -6.29 -6.16 3.56
C THR A 218 -6.07 -4.81 4.23
N TRP A 219 -4.84 -4.28 4.08
CA TRP A 219 -4.51 -2.88 4.36
C TRP A 219 -4.52 -2.09 3.05
N THR A 220 -5.41 -1.09 2.94
CA THR A 220 -5.51 -0.22 1.77
C THR A 220 -5.07 1.20 2.10
N TYR A 221 -4.02 1.67 1.43
CA TYR A 221 -3.58 3.07 1.46
C TYR A 221 -4.09 3.80 0.22
N THR A 222 -4.93 4.81 0.43
CA THR A 222 -5.57 5.58 -0.65
C THR A 222 -4.87 6.90 -0.96
N GLY A 223 -3.83 7.28 -0.19
CA GLY A 223 -3.03 8.47 -0.46
C GLY A 223 -2.35 8.44 -1.82
N THR A 224 -2.32 9.57 -2.52
CA THR A 224 -1.78 9.69 -3.89
C THR A 224 -0.48 10.49 -3.96
N ASN A 225 0.05 10.95 -2.82
CA ASN A 225 1.34 11.62 -2.79
C ASN A 225 2.45 10.64 -3.19
N THR A 226 3.15 10.96 -4.27
CA THR A 226 4.20 10.09 -4.85
C THR A 226 5.44 9.94 -3.95
N ASN A 227 5.60 10.80 -2.94
CA ASN A 227 6.69 10.75 -1.97
C ASN A 227 6.29 10.05 -0.66
N CYS A 228 5.12 9.42 -0.61
CA CYS A 228 4.60 8.72 0.55
C CYS A 228 4.35 7.25 0.25
N ALA A 229 4.38 6.42 1.28
CA ALA A 229 4.11 4.99 1.20
C ALA A 229 3.04 4.57 2.21
N ALA A 230 2.44 3.39 2.01
CA ALA A 230 1.57 2.80 3.01
C ALA A 230 2.28 2.65 4.36
N PHE A 231 3.55 2.24 4.34
CA PHE A 231 4.40 2.09 5.53
C PHE A 231 5.69 2.88 5.36
N GLN A 232 6.01 3.75 6.32
CA GLN A 232 7.23 4.54 6.31
C GLN A 232 8.03 4.34 7.61
N ILE A 233 9.36 4.27 7.49
CA ILE A 233 10.27 4.20 8.63
C ILE A 233 10.98 5.54 8.78
N ASN A 234 10.63 6.28 9.81
CA ASN A 234 11.18 7.61 10.12
C ASN A 234 11.81 7.70 11.52
N TYR A 235 12.38 6.58 11.95
CA TYR A 235 13.24 6.45 13.13
C TYR A 235 14.43 5.56 12.82
N SER A 236 15.60 5.88 13.38
CA SER A 236 16.77 5.00 13.35
C SER A 236 16.60 3.83 14.32
N ASP A 237 17.29 2.72 14.03
CA ASP A 237 17.34 1.51 14.87
C ASP A 237 15.95 0.86 15.09
N VAL A 238 15.03 1.07 14.15
CA VAL A 238 13.67 0.55 14.19
C VAL A 238 13.39 -0.36 13.01
N THR A 239 12.80 -1.52 13.28
CA THR A 239 12.29 -2.43 12.25
C THR A 239 10.77 -2.56 12.36
N LEU A 240 10.08 -2.30 11.25
CA LEU A 240 8.67 -2.60 11.09
C LEU A 240 8.53 -3.87 10.24
N THR A 241 7.84 -4.87 10.78
CA THR A 241 7.49 -6.09 10.05
C THR A 241 6.01 -6.09 9.71
N VAL A 242 5.65 -6.20 8.43
CA VAL A 242 4.28 -6.39 7.96
C VAL A 242 4.14 -7.82 7.47
N LYS A 243 3.13 -8.55 7.95
CA LYS A 243 3.02 -9.98 7.64
C LYS A 243 1.59 -10.48 7.47
N ASN A 244 1.45 -11.63 6.76
CA ASN A 244 0.27 -12.48 6.67
C ASN A 244 -0.98 -11.80 6.12
N GLY A 245 -0.94 -11.22 4.92
CA GLY A 245 -2.14 -10.64 4.31
C GLY A 245 -1.89 -9.89 3.02
N THR A 246 -2.71 -8.87 2.77
CA THR A 246 -2.65 -8.09 1.53
C THR A 246 -2.44 -6.61 1.82
N VAL A 247 -1.60 -5.96 1.02
CA VAL A 247 -1.41 -4.50 1.04
C VAL A 247 -1.70 -3.94 -0.34
N VAL A 248 -2.61 -2.98 -0.42
CA VAL A 248 -2.91 -2.23 -1.65
C VAL A 248 -2.63 -0.76 -1.41
N SER A 249 -1.75 -0.18 -2.20
CA SER A 249 -1.38 1.23 -2.10
C SER A 249 -1.64 1.97 -3.42
N ASN A 250 -2.22 3.16 -3.37
CA ASN A 250 -2.30 4.05 -4.52
C ASN A 250 -0.97 4.75 -4.83
N SER A 251 0.01 4.68 -3.92
CA SER A 251 1.39 5.14 -4.10
C SER A 251 2.36 3.97 -3.87
N MET A 252 3.45 4.19 -3.13
CA MET A 252 4.39 3.14 -2.71
C MET A 252 3.80 2.28 -1.59
N VAL A 253 4.32 1.05 -1.45
CA VAL A 253 4.02 0.18 -0.31
C VAL A 253 4.96 0.47 0.86
N GLY A 254 6.24 0.68 0.60
CA GLY A 254 7.24 0.88 1.62
C GLY A 254 8.23 2.00 1.32
N LEU A 255 8.64 2.74 2.35
CA LEU A 255 9.60 3.82 2.23
C LEU A 255 10.48 3.94 3.49
N ILE A 256 11.79 4.02 3.30
CA ILE A 256 12.73 4.48 4.32
C ILE A 256 13.33 5.81 3.81
N PRO A 257 12.71 6.96 4.12
CA PRO A 257 13.13 8.26 3.59
C PRO A 257 14.37 8.80 4.29
N SER A 258 14.84 9.96 3.85
CA SER A 258 15.56 10.94 4.66
C SER A 258 14.73 12.23 4.71
N ALA A 259 15.03 13.11 5.65
CA ALA A 259 14.31 14.38 5.76
C ALA A 259 15.26 15.58 5.64
N MET A 260 14.70 16.77 5.45
CA MET A 260 15.41 18.05 5.35
C MET A 260 16.57 18.02 4.33
N GLY A 261 16.30 17.49 3.11
CA GLY A 261 17.32 17.40 2.05
C GLY A 261 18.49 16.46 2.38
N GLY A 262 18.24 15.41 3.18
CA GLY A 262 19.27 14.45 3.61
C GLY A 262 20.02 14.84 4.90
N THR A 263 19.66 15.93 5.54
CA THR A 263 20.27 16.34 6.82
C THR A 263 19.83 15.43 7.98
N ILE A 264 18.59 14.94 7.94
CA ILE A 264 18.07 13.94 8.87
C ILE A 264 18.05 12.60 8.17
N THR A 265 18.76 11.63 8.73
CA THR A 265 18.83 10.25 8.24
C THR A 265 18.20 9.30 9.24
N TYR A 266 17.65 8.20 8.73
CA TYR A 266 17.06 7.13 9.54
C TYR A 266 17.90 5.87 9.33
N ASN A 267 19.00 5.77 10.08
CA ASN A 267 20.00 4.71 9.92
C ASN A 267 19.60 3.43 10.68
N ASN A 268 20.09 2.27 10.22
CA ASN A 268 19.77 0.95 10.76
C ASN A 268 18.25 0.69 10.77
N ALA A 269 17.52 1.31 9.84
CA ALA A 269 16.09 1.17 9.72
C ALA A 269 15.74 -0.10 8.96
N GLY A 270 14.71 -0.81 9.40
CA GLY A 270 14.30 -2.08 8.80
C GLY A 270 12.85 -2.06 8.33
N LEU A 271 12.60 -2.61 7.13
CA LEU A 271 11.26 -2.85 6.60
C LEU A 271 11.17 -4.28 6.09
N VAL A 272 10.33 -5.09 6.72
CA VAL A 272 10.20 -6.51 6.41
C VAL A 272 8.77 -6.80 5.98
N PHE A 273 8.61 -7.48 4.83
CA PHE A 273 7.34 -8.03 4.37
C PHE A 273 7.45 -9.55 4.34
N GLU A 274 6.64 -10.25 5.12
CA GLU A 274 6.64 -11.70 5.25
C GLU A 274 5.24 -12.27 4.99
N ASN A 275 5.12 -13.17 4.01
CA ASN A 275 3.84 -13.77 3.58
C ASN A 275 2.81 -12.69 3.18
N VAL A 276 3.22 -11.66 2.43
CA VAL A 276 2.36 -10.52 2.05
C VAL A 276 2.23 -10.44 0.54
N THR A 277 1.00 -10.25 0.05
CA THR A 277 0.75 -9.82 -1.34
C THR A 277 0.57 -8.32 -1.38
N MET A 278 1.45 -7.64 -2.10
CA MET A 278 1.53 -6.18 -2.17
C MET A 278 1.23 -5.68 -3.59
N THR A 279 0.47 -4.61 -3.71
CA THR A 279 0.27 -3.89 -4.97
C THR A 279 0.51 -2.40 -4.76
N ALA A 280 1.55 -1.86 -5.40
CA ALA A 280 1.83 -0.44 -5.47
C ALA A 280 1.33 0.09 -6.83
N LYS A 281 0.34 0.98 -6.83
CA LYS A 281 -0.22 1.58 -8.05
C LYS A 281 0.52 2.84 -8.48
N GLY A 282 1.41 3.35 -7.64
CA GLY A 282 2.29 4.48 -7.90
C GLY A 282 3.43 4.15 -8.88
N HIS A 283 4.43 5.02 -8.88
CA HIS A 283 5.61 4.90 -9.77
C HIS A 283 6.65 3.88 -9.27
N SER A 284 6.55 3.45 -8.03
CA SER A 284 7.48 2.50 -7.41
C SER A 284 6.80 1.65 -6.33
N GLY A 285 7.43 0.54 -5.99
CA GLY A 285 6.99 -0.37 -4.93
C GLY A 285 7.57 0.00 -3.56
N ILE A 286 8.89 -0.07 -3.44
CA ILE A 286 9.63 0.21 -2.21
C ILE A 286 10.85 1.06 -2.55
N GLU A 287 11.12 2.08 -1.72
CA GLU A 287 12.31 2.92 -1.85
C GLU A 287 13.03 3.09 -0.51
N THR A 288 14.35 3.22 -0.58
CA THR A 288 15.18 3.72 0.51
C THR A 288 15.94 4.98 0.08
N ASN A 289 16.68 5.61 0.96
CA ASN A 289 17.42 6.83 0.64
C ASN A 289 18.93 6.63 0.77
N GLY A 290 19.70 7.13 -0.19
CA GLY A 290 21.16 7.00 -0.23
C GLY A 290 21.92 7.73 0.86
N ASN A 291 21.27 8.66 1.58
CA ASN A 291 21.86 9.33 2.74
C ASN A 291 21.84 8.45 3.99
N ASN A 292 20.93 7.48 4.06
CA ASN A 292 20.84 6.54 5.17
C ASN A 292 21.99 5.51 5.14
N THR A 293 22.24 4.88 6.28
CA THR A 293 23.23 3.80 6.42
C THR A 293 22.61 2.58 7.08
N ASN A 294 23.03 1.40 6.62
CA ASN A 294 22.65 0.10 7.18
C ASN A 294 21.16 -0.18 7.20
N ASP A 295 20.38 0.40 6.27
CA ASP A 295 18.97 0.06 6.16
C ASP A 295 18.81 -1.39 5.69
N ALA A 296 17.73 -2.02 6.12
CA ALA A 296 17.40 -3.37 5.71
C ALA A 296 16.00 -3.40 5.09
N VAL A 297 15.91 -3.92 3.86
CA VAL A 297 14.61 -4.26 3.25
C VAL A 297 14.59 -5.76 2.98
N THR A 298 13.57 -6.43 3.47
CA THR A 298 13.43 -7.89 3.30
C THR A 298 12.05 -8.25 2.76
N LEU A 299 12.02 -8.95 1.65
CA LEU A 299 10.84 -9.66 1.17
C LEU A 299 11.05 -11.14 1.44
N LYS A 300 10.12 -11.77 2.15
CA LYS A 300 10.13 -13.20 2.45
C LYS A 300 8.77 -13.82 2.15
N ASN A 301 8.74 -14.83 1.28
CA ASN A 301 7.51 -15.51 0.84
C ASN A 301 6.44 -14.50 0.37
N SER A 302 6.82 -13.41 -0.28
CA SER A 302 5.96 -12.27 -0.56
C SER A 302 5.90 -11.95 -2.05
N THR A 303 4.82 -11.28 -2.46
CA THR A 303 4.66 -10.82 -3.85
C THR A 303 4.53 -9.30 -3.85
N LEU A 304 5.32 -8.62 -4.70
CA LEU A 304 5.23 -7.18 -4.95
C LEU A 304 4.86 -6.94 -6.40
N ASN A 305 3.69 -6.32 -6.63
CA ASN A 305 3.21 -5.94 -7.95
C ASN A 305 3.28 -4.42 -8.12
N VAL A 306 3.98 -3.95 -9.16
CA VAL A 306 4.12 -2.52 -9.50
C VAL A 306 3.81 -2.32 -10.98
N PRO A 307 2.52 -2.32 -11.36
CA PRO A 307 2.11 -2.35 -12.78
C PRO A 307 2.45 -1.07 -13.55
N ASN A 308 2.77 0.03 -12.86
CA ASN A 308 3.00 1.34 -13.49
C ASN A 308 4.45 1.85 -13.40
N GLY A 309 5.32 1.16 -12.67
CA GLY A 309 6.67 1.67 -12.42
C GLY A 309 7.69 0.58 -12.08
N PHE A 310 8.63 0.88 -11.20
CA PHE A 310 9.70 -0.02 -10.80
C PHE A 310 9.43 -0.68 -9.44
N GLY A 311 10.05 -1.85 -9.22
CA GLY A 311 9.85 -2.64 -8.00
C GLY A 311 10.51 -2.03 -6.79
N ILE A 312 11.83 -2.14 -6.67
CA ILE A 312 12.58 -1.69 -5.49
C ILE A 312 13.78 -0.84 -5.90
N TYR A 313 13.92 0.34 -5.31
CA TYR A 313 15.12 1.18 -5.40
C TYR A 313 15.84 1.22 -4.06
N PHE A 314 17.06 0.67 -4.02
CA PHE A 314 17.85 0.51 -2.81
C PHE A 314 19.23 1.20 -2.92
N PRO A 315 19.31 2.51 -2.65
CA PRO A 315 20.54 3.28 -2.64
C PRO A 315 21.26 3.32 -1.28
N SER A 316 20.65 2.85 -0.20
CA SER A 316 21.25 2.79 1.15
C SER A 316 22.38 1.77 1.23
N SER A 317 23.33 1.97 2.14
CA SER A 317 24.49 1.09 2.31
C SER A 317 24.21 -0.22 3.08
N GLY A 318 22.96 -0.51 3.40
CA GLY A 318 22.58 -1.70 4.14
C GLY A 318 22.36 -2.94 3.28
N THR A 319 21.25 -3.67 3.50
CA THR A 319 21.00 -4.94 2.82
C THR A 319 19.59 -5.04 2.27
N LEU A 320 19.47 -5.36 0.97
CA LEU A 320 18.24 -5.78 0.34
C LEU A 320 18.21 -7.30 0.20
N THR A 321 17.20 -7.95 0.78
CA THR A 321 17.04 -9.41 0.73
C THR A 321 15.72 -9.79 0.06
N ILE A 322 15.80 -10.61 -0.99
CA ILE A 322 14.66 -11.19 -1.70
C ILE A 322 14.71 -12.70 -1.50
N ASN A 323 13.84 -13.24 -0.65
CA ASN A 323 13.82 -14.63 -0.29
C ASN A 323 12.47 -15.27 -0.65
N ASN A 324 12.48 -16.26 -1.55
CA ASN A 324 11.28 -16.95 -2.03
C ASN A 324 10.13 -15.97 -2.35
N SER A 325 10.44 -14.91 -3.06
CA SER A 325 9.52 -13.79 -3.27
C SER A 325 9.44 -13.40 -4.75
N THR A 326 8.28 -12.87 -5.15
CA THR A 326 8.00 -12.46 -6.53
C THR A 326 7.91 -10.96 -6.63
N ILE A 327 8.57 -10.36 -7.63
CA ILE A 327 8.45 -8.94 -7.97
C ILE A 327 8.01 -8.83 -9.43
N ASN A 328 6.86 -8.21 -9.67
CA ASN A 328 6.34 -7.91 -10.99
C ASN A 328 6.34 -6.39 -11.18
N ALA A 329 7.16 -5.87 -12.08
CA ALA A 329 7.31 -4.45 -12.32
C ALA A 329 7.17 -4.09 -13.80
N LYS A 330 6.99 -2.80 -14.08
CA LYS A 330 6.88 -2.28 -15.44
C LYS A 330 8.24 -1.96 -16.04
N THR A 331 9.07 -1.21 -15.34
CA THR A 331 10.23 -0.50 -15.93
C THR A 331 11.57 -0.91 -15.36
N MET A 332 11.63 -1.54 -14.19
CA MET A 332 12.82 -2.09 -13.54
C MET A 332 12.38 -2.93 -12.34
N GLY A 333 13.00 -4.09 -12.13
CA GLY A 333 12.67 -4.98 -11.02
C GLY A 333 13.24 -4.50 -9.69
N VAL A 334 14.51 -4.74 -9.45
CA VAL A 334 15.25 -4.23 -8.31
C VAL A 334 16.49 -3.49 -8.75
N GLN A 335 16.80 -2.38 -8.12
CA GLN A 335 18.05 -1.65 -8.32
C GLN A 335 18.77 -1.45 -7.00
N VAL A 336 20.01 -1.93 -6.93
CA VAL A 336 20.93 -1.68 -5.82
C VAL A 336 22.02 -0.71 -6.26
N CYS A 337 22.23 0.37 -5.49
CA CYS A 337 23.26 1.37 -5.79
C CYS A 337 24.34 1.45 -4.71
N SER A 338 24.13 0.80 -3.57
CA SER A 338 25.03 0.78 -2.42
C SER A 338 24.70 -0.41 -1.54
N GLY A 339 25.62 -0.81 -0.68
CA GLY A 339 25.41 -1.94 0.24
C GLY A 339 25.30 -3.29 -0.47
N SER A 340 24.47 -4.17 0.05
CA SER A 340 24.36 -5.56 -0.37
C SER A 340 22.99 -5.90 -0.96
N LEU A 341 22.98 -6.83 -1.92
CA LEU A 341 21.78 -7.48 -2.43
C LEU A 341 21.93 -9.00 -2.29
N SER A 342 20.91 -9.65 -1.74
CA SER A 342 20.83 -11.12 -1.69
C SER A 342 19.50 -11.56 -2.29
N ILE A 343 19.58 -12.35 -3.38
CA ILE A 343 18.42 -13.00 -4.00
C ILE A 343 18.59 -14.50 -3.90
N ASN A 344 17.63 -15.15 -3.21
CA ASN A 344 17.68 -16.56 -2.93
C ASN A 344 16.79 -17.39 -3.87
N GLU A 345 17.03 -18.69 -3.85
CA GLU A 345 16.24 -19.68 -4.60
C GLU A 345 14.72 -19.53 -4.31
N GLY A 346 13.90 -19.82 -5.31
CA GLY A 346 12.44 -19.63 -5.24
C GLY A 346 11.96 -18.21 -5.54
N SER A 347 12.87 -17.25 -5.70
CA SER A 347 12.51 -15.87 -6.06
C SER A 347 12.26 -15.71 -7.57
N ALA A 348 11.38 -14.77 -7.94
CA ALA A 348 11.11 -14.41 -9.33
C ALA A 348 11.02 -12.90 -9.50
N ILE A 349 11.67 -12.34 -10.52
CA ILE A 349 11.58 -10.92 -10.84
C ILE A 349 11.24 -10.78 -12.32
N THR A 350 10.12 -10.13 -12.63
CA THR A 350 9.65 -9.93 -14.00
C THR A 350 9.46 -8.45 -14.30
N VAL A 351 10.06 -8.00 -15.41
CA VAL A 351 9.89 -6.65 -15.94
C VAL A 351 9.26 -6.72 -17.32
N THR A 352 8.15 -5.99 -17.54
CA THR A 352 7.31 -6.14 -18.73
C THR A 352 7.42 -4.98 -19.72
N GLY A 353 7.99 -3.86 -19.31
CA GLY A 353 8.11 -2.63 -20.13
C GLY A 353 9.54 -2.32 -20.55
N ASP A 354 9.67 -1.24 -21.28
CA ASP A 354 10.96 -0.71 -21.74
C ASP A 354 11.65 0.11 -20.66
N ALA A 355 12.95 0.33 -20.86
CA ALA A 355 13.71 1.31 -20.09
C ALA A 355 13.12 2.71 -20.26
N VAL A 356 13.19 3.51 -19.22
CA VAL A 356 12.78 4.92 -19.23
C VAL A 356 14.05 5.78 -19.26
N PRO A 357 14.20 6.70 -20.21
CA PRO A 357 15.37 7.57 -20.29
C PRO A 357 15.59 8.35 -18.98
N LYS A 358 16.81 8.35 -18.46
CA LYS A 358 17.21 9.08 -17.27
C LYS A 358 18.02 10.32 -17.66
N THR A 359 17.57 11.48 -17.21
CA THR A 359 18.21 12.78 -17.49
C THR A 359 18.80 13.44 -16.26
N GLU A 360 18.53 12.89 -15.06
CA GLU A 360 18.96 13.44 -13.78
C GLU A 360 19.88 12.48 -13.05
N ASN A 361 20.75 13.02 -12.21
CA ASN A 361 21.73 12.23 -11.47
C ASN A 361 21.17 11.67 -10.15
N ASP A 362 19.91 11.93 -9.81
CA ASP A 362 19.23 11.48 -8.60
C ASP A 362 18.11 10.49 -8.90
N GLY A 363 17.69 9.70 -7.90
CA GLY A 363 16.60 8.74 -7.98
C GLY A 363 16.90 7.49 -8.83
N ALA A 364 15.96 6.59 -8.95
CA ALA A 364 16.10 5.32 -9.66
C ALA A 364 16.39 5.49 -11.16
N ILE A 365 17.19 4.59 -11.71
CA ILE A 365 17.42 4.46 -13.15
C ILE A 365 16.60 3.27 -13.63
N GLN A 366 15.54 3.56 -14.37
CA GLN A 366 14.58 2.55 -14.84
C GLN A 366 15.07 1.95 -16.14
N ASP A 367 16.08 1.09 -16.07
CA ASP A 367 16.85 0.58 -17.20
C ASP A 367 16.25 -0.66 -17.90
N GLY A 368 15.07 -1.09 -17.47
CA GLY A 368 14.37 -2.24 -18.06
C GLY A 368 14.85 -3.60 -17.53
N ALA A 369 15.85 -3.63 -16.66
CA ALA A 369 16.39 -4.88 -16.13
C ALA A 369 15.54 -5.46 -14.99
N ALA A 370 15.54 -6.79 -14.85
CA ALA A 370 15.00 -7.44 -13.65
C ALA A 370 15.89 -7.19 -12.44
N ILE A 371 17.21 -7.27 -12.61
CA ILE A 371 18.22 -6.94 -11.59
C ILE A 371 19.13 -5.85 -12.17
N SER A 372 19.14 -4.67 -11.54
CA SER A 372 19.98 -3.53 -11.90
C SER A 372 21.01 -3.27 -10.80
N ILE A 373 22.29 -3.32 -11.14
CA ILE A 373 23.42 -3.13 -10.21
C ILE A 373 24.15 -1.90 -10.66
N VAL A 374 24.04 -0.82 -9.88
CA VAL A 374 24.56 0.50 -10.30
C VAL A 374 25.61 0.99 -9.30
N ASN A 375 26.87 0.95 -9.71
CA ASN A 375 27.94 1.60 -8.93
C ASN A 375 27.85 3.12 -9.19
N ARG A 376 27.27 3.83 -8.25
CA ARG A 376 26.88 5.22 -8.43
C ARG A 376 27.82 6.18 -7.72
N THR A 377 28.35 7.16 -8.45
CA THR A 377 29.22 8.19 -7.88
C THR A 377 28.48 9.00 -6.80
N GLY A 378 29.11 9.19 -5.66
CA GLY A 378 28.54 9.92 -4.51
C GLY A 378 27.74 9.05 -3.55
N TYR A 379 27.50 7.80 -3.87
CA TYR A 379 26.90 6.82 -2.94
C TYR A 379 28.00 6.06 -2.18
N LYS A 380 27.60 5.27 -1.16
CA LYS A 380 28.53 4.61 -0.24
C LYS A 380 29.23 3.36 -0.81
N GLY A 381 28.88 2.99 -2.05
CA GLY A 381 29.45 1.87 -2.77
C GLY A 381 28.77 0.54 -2.51
N LEU A 382 28.92 -0.37 -3.47
CA LEU A 382 28.41 -1.75 -3.42
C LEU A 382 29.32 -2.60 -2.53
N SER A 383 28.71 -3.52 -1.79
CA SER A 383 29.41 -4.56 -1.02
C SER A 383 29.23 -5.92 -1.67
N ASP A 384 28.26 -6.74 -1.19
CA ASP A 384 28.05 -8.08 -1.69
C ASP A 384 26.72 -8.16 -2.46
N VAL A 385 26.78 -8.38 -3.76
CA VAL A 385 25.61 -8.63 -4.61
C VAL A 385 25.59 -10.10 -4.98
N THR A 386 24.71 -10.89 -4.37
CA THR A 386 24.66 -12.34 -4.54
C THR A 386 23.30 -12.77 -5.09
N VAL A 387 23.33 -13.60 -6.16
CA VAL A 387 22.16 -14.26 -6.74
C VAL A 387 22.40 -15.75 -6.71
N THR A 388 21.71 -16.44 -5.80
CA THR A 388 21.95 -17.90 -5.59
C THR A 388 20.92 -18.77 -6.31
N GLY A 389 19.84 -18.18 -6.83
CA GLY A 389 18.79 -18.88 -7.59
C GLY A 389 17.66 -17.92 -7.95
N GLY A 390 16.64 -18.46 -8.60
CA GLY A 390 15.46 -17.71 -9.01
C GLY A 390 15.25 -17.63 -10.52
N THR A 391 14.20 -16.92 -10.95
CA THR A 391 13.87 -16.68 -12.36
C THR A 391 13.78 -15.17 -12.63
N PHE A 392 14.56 -14.70 -13.60
CA PHE A 392 14.72 -13.28 -13.89
C PHE A 392 14.35 -12.99 -15.33
N THR A 393 13.27 -12.26 -15.55
CA THR A 393 12.71 -11.99 -16.88
C THR A 393 12.64 -10.49 -17.11
N ALA A 394 13.31 -10.02 -18.14
CA ALA A 394 13.15 -8.69 -18.69
C ALA A 394 12.34 -8.76 -19.99
N LYS A 395 11.77 -7.64 -20.43
CA LYS A 395 11.16 -7.53 -21.76
C LYS A 395 12.20 -7.86 -22.84
N ALA A 396 11.77 -8.52 -23.91
CA ALA A 396 12.66 -8.83 -25.04
C ALA A 396 13.43 -7.58 -25.52
N GLY A 397 14.75 -7.71 -25.60
CA GLY A 397 15.67 -6.61 -25.96
C GLY A 397 16.28 -5.88 -24.74
N ASN A 398 15.80 -6.16 -23.53
CA ASN A 398 16.42 -5.69 -22.28
C ASN A 398 17.19 -6.83 -21.60
N ASP A 399 18.18 -6.47 -20.78
CA ASP A 399 18.95 -7.43 -20.00
C ASP A 399 18.18 -7.86 -18.73
N ALA A 400 18.18 -9.16 -18.41
CA ALA A 400 17.62 -9.66 -17.17
C ALA A 400 18.46 -9.25 -15.95
N ILE A 401 19.78 -9.15 -16.12
CA ILE A 401 20.72 -8.60 -15.15
C ILE A 401 21.64 -7.60 -15.86
N LYS A 402 21.72 -6.39 -15.32
CA LYS A 402 22.55 -5.31 -15.88
C LYS A 402 23.38 -4.69 -14.76
N ALA A 403 24.69 -4.47 -15.02
CA ALA A 403 25.59 -3.80 -14.09
C ALA A 403 26.42 -2.73 -14.81
N TYR A 404 26.51 -1.54 -14.21
CA TYR A 404 27.22 -0.39 -14.79
C TYR A 404 27.59 0.64 -13.71
N ASN A 405 28.55 1.50 -14.05
CA ASN A 405 28.80 2.71 -13.29
C ASN A 405 27.90 3.85 -13.80
N TRP A 406 27.43 4.70 -12.87
CA TRP A 406 26.64 5.88 -13.22
C TRP A 406 27.24 7.15 -12.62
N ALA A 407 27.63 8.06 -13.48
CA ALA A 407 28.17 9.36 -13.10
C ALA A 407 27.79 10.43 -14.15
N ASN A 408 27.44 11.63 -13.71
CA ASN A 408 27.13 12.76 -14.59
C ASN A 408 26.06 12.40 -15.66
N ASN A 409 25.02 11.70 -15.26
CA ASN A 409 23.94 11.23 -16.13
C ASN A 409 24.40 10.31 -17.29
N THR A 410 25.49 9.62 -17.08
CA THR A 410 26.10 8.75 -18.10
C THR A 410 26.42 7.38 -17.52
N GLU A 411 26.03 6.36 -18.27
CA GLU A 411 26.41 4.97 -18.04
C GLU A 411 27.86 4.77 -18.55
N THR A 412 28.67 4.10 -17.73
CA THR A 412 30.03 3.70 -18.10
C THR A 412 30.32 2.28 -17.66
N GLU A 413 31.46 1.71 -18.09
CA GLU A 413 31.86 0.35 -17.78
C GLU A 413 31.84 0.08 -16.25
N PHE A 414 31.28 -1.07 -15.86
CA PHE A 414 31.18 -1.46 -14.47
C PHE A 414 32.53 -1.84 -13.86
N THR A 415 32.88 -1.22 -12.74
CA THR A 415 34.19 -1.40 -12.08
C THR A 415 34.13 -2.20 -10.78
N ALA A 416 32.94 -2.43 -10.22
CA ALA A 416 32.76 -3.17 -8.97
C ALA A 416 32.47 -4.67 -9.19
N LYS A 417 33.11 -5.29 -10.17
CA LYS A 417 32.84 -6.68 -10.62
C LYS A 417 33.06 -7.70 -9.49
N ASP A 418 34.06 -7.50 -8.67
CA ASP A 418 34.40 -8.40 -7.56
C ASP A 418 33.33 -8.46 -6.46
N ASN A 419 32.41 -7.51 -6.45
CA ASN A 419 31.29 -7.43 -5.51
C ASN A 419 30.05 -8.22 -6.01
N VAL A 420 30.09 -8.83 -7.20
CA VAL A 420 28.93 -9.51 -7.79
C VAL A 420 29.23 -11.00 -7.95
N ALA A 421 28.34 -11.84 -7.43
CA ALA A 421 28.44 -13.29 -7.55
C ALA A 421 27.08 -13.91 -7.90
N VAL A 422 26.94 -14.37 -9.16
CA VAL A 422 25.78 -15.13 -9.62
C VAL A 422 26.14 -16.60 -9.57
N THR A 423 25.53 -17.34 -8.63
CA THR A 423 25.80 -18.75 -8.39
C THR A 423 24.68 -19.67 -8.82
N GLY A 424 23.50 -19.13 -9.19
CA GLY A 424 22.33 -19.87 -9.62
C GLY A 424 21.29 -18.98 -10.30
N GLY A 425 20.23 -19.59 -10.82
CA GLY A 425 19.10 -18.92 -11.43
C GLY A 425 19.00 -19.09 -12.95
N THR A 426 17.82 -18.69 -13.47
CA THR A 426 17.50 -18.69 -14.90
C THR A 426 17.17 -17.28 -15.33
N PHE A 427 17.74 -16.81 -16.44
CA PHE A 427 17.69 -15.45 -16.92
C PHE A 427 17.15 -15.39 -18.34
N SER A 428 16.35 -14.40 -18.69
CA SER A 428 15.82 -14.21 -20.06
C SER A 428 16.85 -13.64 -21.04
N SER A 429 17.99 -13.17 -20.57
CA SER A 429 19.13 -12.70 -21.38
C SER A 429 20.43 -13.36 -20.88
N GLN A 430 21.46 -13.31 -21.69
CA GLN A 430 22.77 -13.82 -21.31
C GLN A 430 23.32 -13.07 -20.08
N VAL A 431 23.81 -13.81 -19.09
CA VAL A 431 24.53 -13.26 -17.94
C VAL A 431 25.99 -13.09 -18.33
N PRO A 432 26.58 -11.88 -18.19
CA PRO A 432 28.01 -11.68 -18.42
C PRO A 432 28.86 -12.60 -17.55
N SER A 433 29.87 -13.23 -18.12
CA SER A 433 30.67 -14.24 -17.43
C SER A 433 31.45 -13.70 -16.23
N GLU A 434 31.79 -12.41 -16.26
CA GLU A 434 32.46 -11.74 -15.13
C GLU A 434 31.62 -11.62 -13.87
N TYR A 435 30.29 -11.84 -13.92
CA TYR A 435 29.41 -11.87 -12.76
C TYR A 435 29.15 -13.30 -12.26
N VAL A 436 29.50 -14.30 -13.07
CA VAL A 436 29.27 -15.71 -12.76
C VAL A 436 30.41 -16.22 -11.85
N ALA A 437 30.07 -16.91 -10.78
CA ALA A 437 31.08 -17.48 -9.88
C ALA A 437 32.00 -18.48 -10.60
N ALA A 438 33.25 -18.55 -10.19
CA ALA A 438 34.32 -19.29 -10.90
C ALA A 438 34.01 -20.78 -11.10
N ASP A 439 33.25 -21.42 -10.18
CA ASP A 439 32.81 -22.81 -10.27
C ASP A 439 31.50 -22.98 -11.06
N LYS A 440 30.96 -21.93 -11.66
CA LYS A 440 29.71 -21.93 -12.43
C LYS A 440 29.92 -21.63 -13.90
N ARG A 441 28.93 -21.95 -14.73
CA ARG A 441 28.88 -21.64 -16.17
C ARG A 441 27.45 -21.28 -16.58
N VAL A 442 27.32 -20.48 -17.62
CA VAL A 442 26.04 -20.11 -18.24
C VAL A 442 25.67 -21.15 -19.28
N ARG A 443 24.67 -21.95 -19.01
CA ARG A 443 24.08 -22.87 -20.00
C ARG A 443 23.01 -22.11 -20.81
N VAL A 444 23.07 -22.23 -22.13
CA VAL A 444 22.09 -21.71 -23.06
C VAL A 444 21.00 -22.76 -23.26
N ASP A 445 19.83 -22.53 -22.70
CA ASP A 445 18.68 -23.44 -22.83
C ASP A 445 17.92 -23.17 -24.14
N ASN A 446 17.75 -21.89 -24.49
CA ASN A 446 17.24 -21.38 -25.79
C ASN A 446 17.59 -19.90 -25.94
N ALA A 447 17.11 -19.26 -27.01
CA ALA A 447 17.42 -17.86 -27.34
C ALA A 447 17.05 -16.83 -26.23
N ASN A 448 16.14 -17.17 -25.31
CA ASN A 448 15.66 -16.30 -24.24
C ASN A 448 15.72 -16.99 -22.87
N SER A 449 16.60 -17.97 -22.70
CA SER A 449 16.74 -18.69 -21.43
C SER A 449 18.16 -19.15 -21.20
N TYR A 450 18.77 -18.65 -20.14
CA TYR A 450 20.15 -18.89 -19.74
C TYR A 450 20.18 -19.31 -18.28
N THR A 451 20.67 -20.50 -18.00
CA THR A 451 20.70 -21.07 -16.62
C THR A 451 22.12 -21.18 -16.10
N ILE A 452 22.34 -20.75 -14.87
CA ILE A 452 23.61 -20.94 -14.17
C ILE A 452 23.70 -22.36 -13.61
N VAL A 453 24.71 -23.07 -14.00
CA VAL A 453 24.96 -24.48 -13.59
C VAL A 453 26.34 -24.66 -13.02
N THR A 454 26.51 -25.70 -12.17
CA THR A 454 27.82 -26.01 -11.61
C THR A 454 28.73 -26.59 -12.70
N ASN A 455 29.93 -26.06 -12.79
CA ASN A 455 30.98 -26.52 -13.71
C ASN A 455 31.57 -27.85 -13.18
N GLY A 456 32.02 -28.72 -14.10
CA GLY A 456 32.71 -29.96 -13.74
C GLY A 456 31.84 -31.24 -13.65
N SER A 457 30.51 -31.12 -13.65
CA SER A 457 29.56 -32.26 -13.70
C SER A 457 28.67 -32.26 -14.93
N ILE A 458 29.10 -31.56 -15.97
CA ILE A 458 28.29 -31.26 -17.17
C ILE A 458 28.35 -32.45 -18.13
N THR A 459 27.18 -32.95 -18.53
CA THR A 459 27.03 -34.09 -19.46
C THR A 459 26.32 -33.73 -20.75
N SER A 460 25.73 -32.56 -20.85
CA SER A 460 24.98 -32.08 -22.03
C SER A 460 24.75 -30.56 -21.98
N GLY A 461 24.28 -29.97 -23.06
CA GLY A 461 23.87 -28.55 -23.15
C GLY A 461 24.78 -27.73 -24.03
N THR A 462 24.37 -26.45 -24.19
CA THR A 462 25.13 -25.40 -24.90
C THR A 462 25.50 -24.29 -23.91
N TYR A 463 26.72 -23.78 -24.02
CA TYR A 463 27.33 -22.86 -23.05
C TYR A 463 27.96 -21.67 -23.77
N THR A 464 27.98 -20.53 -23.12
CA THR A 464 28.61 -19.32 -23.65
C THR A 464 30.13 -19.35 -23.60
N GLU A 465 30.69 -20.13 -22.67
CA GLU A 465 32.13 -20.37 -22.50
C GLU A 465 32.43 -21.89 -22.41
N GLU A 466 33.69 -22.26 -22.62
CA GLU A 466 34.12 -23.66 -22.52
C GLU A 466 33.81 -24.24 -21.14
N PRO A 467 32.91 -25.24 -21.02
CA PRO A 467 32.59 -25.85 -19.76
C PRO A 467 33.61 -26.93 -19.38
N THR A 468 33.84 -27.09 -18.08
CA THR A 468 34.49 -28.29 -17.57
C THR A 468 33.47 -29.44 -17.48
N VAL A 469 33.65 -30.45 -18.30
CA VAL A 469 32.68 -31.53 -18.47
C VAL A 469 32.97 -32.72 -17.56
N ALA A 470 31.97 -33.57 -17.36
CA ALA A 470 32.10 -34.80 -16.61
C ALA A 470 33.02 -35.81 -17.34
N PRO A 471 33.63 -36.73 -16.65
CA PRO A 471 34.40 -37.83 -17.27
C PRO A 471 33.59 -38.58 -18.34
N GLY A 472 34.20 -38.82 -19.50
CA GLY A 472 33.53 -39.44 -20.65
C GLY A 472 32.78 -38.47 -21.58
N TYR A 473 32.94 -37.18 -21.38
CA TYR A 473 32.40 -36.12 -22.25
C TYR A 473 33.51 -35.17 -22.71
N LYS A 474 33.26 -34.42 -23.78
CA LYS A 474 34.15 -33.37 -24.31
C LYS A 474 33.34 -32.14 -24.66
N ALA A 475 33.93 -30.96 -24.48
CA ALA A 475 33.42 -29.71 -25.00
C ALA A 475 33.87 -29.54 -26.46
N VAL A 476 32.95 -29.02 -27.32
CA VAL A 476 33.20 -28.77 -28.72
C VAL A 476 32.64 -27.39 -29.08
N GLN A 477 33.49 -26.51 -29.60
CA GLN A 477 33.04 -25.17 -30.01
C GLN A 477 32.17 -25.23 -31.26
N ASN A 478 31.07 -24.52 -31.24
CA ASN A 478 30.16 -24.32 -32.36
C ASN A 478 30.65 -23.16 -33.26
N THR A 479 30.13 -23.07 -34.45
CA THR A 479 30.47 -21.99 -35.41
C THR A 479 30.01 -20.61 -34.97
N ASP A 480 29.05 -20.53 -34.05
CA ASP A 480 28.53 -19.28 -33.46
C ASP A 480 29.31 -18.82 -32.19
N GLY A 481 30.40 -19.55 -31.86
CA GLY A 481 31.24 -19.25 -30.70
C GLY A 481 30.78 -19.90 -29.41
N THR A 482 29.59 -20.49 -29.36
CA THR A 482 29.12 -21.26 -28.18
C THR A 482 29.79 -22.64 -28.12
N TRP A 483 29.65 -23.32 -26.98
CA TRP A 483 30.22 -24.66 -26.72
C TRP A 483 29.11 -25.67 -26.47
N ARG A 484 29.12 -26.80 -27.19
CA ARG A 484 28.25 -27.93 -26.91
C ARG A 484 29.03 -29.06 -26.23
N VAL A 485 28.33 -29.90 -25.49
CA VAL A 485 28.90 -31.03 -24.79
C VAL A 485 28.49 -32.32 -25.52
N GLU A 486 29.46 -33.13 -25.87
CA GLU A 486 29.29 -34.42 -26.54
C GLU A 486 29.89 -35.54 -25.72
N LYS A 487 29.28 -36.74 -25.77
CA LYS A 487 29.86 -37.93 -25.22
C LYS A 487 31.11 -38.32 -26.02
N THR A 488 32.23 -38.61 -25.36
CA THR A 488 33.39 -39.15 -26.05
C THR A 488 33.02 -40.54 -26.57
N SER A 489 33.15 -40.75 -27.89
CA SER A 489 33.00 -42.10 -28.48
C SER A 489 34.10 -43.00 -27.91
N GLY A 490 33.74 -43.98 -27.11
CA GLY A 490 34.64 -44.99 -26.64
C GLY A 490 35.15 -45.79 -27.85
N GLY A 491 36.41 -45.61 -28.20
CA GLY A 491 37.05 -46.51 -29.16
C GLY A 491 37.15 -47.91 -28.52
N TYR A 492 36.45 -48.87 -29.08
CA TYR A 492 36.68 -50.25 -28.77
C TYR A 492 38.06 -50.64 -29.36
N TYR A 493 39.07 -50.77 -28.52
CA TYR A 493 40.26 -51.46 -28.91
C TYR A 493 39.97 -52.99 -28.78
N TYR A 494 39.78 -53.64 -29.91
CA TYR A 494 39.85 -55.10 -29.98
C TYR A 494 41.32 -55.50 -29.87
N TYR A 495 41.67 -56.27 -28.84
CA TYR A 495 42.89 -57.01 -28.74
C TYR A 495 42.69 -58.40 -29.35
#